data_1f558f96d4611852babab6d48f34a9f6
#
_entry.id   1f558f96d4611852babab6d48f34a9f6
#
_cell.length_a   1.000
_cell.length_b   1.000
_cell.length_c   1.000
_cell.angle_alpha   90.00
_cell.angle_beta   90.00
_cell.angle_gamma   90.00
#
_symmetry.space_group_name_H-M   'P 1'
#
loop_
_entity.id
_entity.type
_entity.pdbx_description
1 polymer ?
#
loop_
_entity_poly.entity_id
_entity_poly.type
_entity_poly.pdbx_seq_one_letter_code
_entity_poly.pdbx_strand_id
1 'polypeptide(L)'
;MAYKSYFFIYKKLFYLKFDNRLTIVLNHGILCLRKIYSYCFNNFGLGGNEMDYKKVAEEISKALGEDNVQAAAHCATRLRLVLKDSDKVDQKALDDNESVKGTFEANDQFQIIIGAGDVNNVYDEFVKITGVKEASTDDLKAVASNKKNNPVMAFIKVLSDIFVPIVPALVAGGLLMALNNVLTAQDLFGPQSVVELYPSVKDFAGIINLLASAPFAFLPILVGFSATRRFGGNPYLGAAMGMAMVMPDLVNGYSVTNAIAEGSMPYWNIFGMNVAQAGYQGSVLPVLAVSWILATLEKFFHKRLANAFDYTFTPMLAIIITGFLTFTVVGPVMRTVGDGLADGLSWLYSTTGAFGLGVFGFFYSPIVITGLHQSFPAIETTLLADVARTGGSFIFPVASMANVAQGAAALAIMLLTKNKKQKSLATTAGVSAMLGITEPAIFGVNLKLKFPFICGMIAAGIASFFIGLFHVLAVAMGPASVIGFISIAPRSIPSFMIGIVISIVIGFLSTYFYGKKHMELLADGESKGTEAAESISSAPKTTRKPQDEILAASVSGKILPLTKVKDPVFSTEMMGRGIAVKPDDGVVMLQQMVY
;
A
#
# COMPACT_ATOMS: atom_id res chain seq x y z
N MET A 1 -24.35 -36.06 18.69
CA MET A 1 -25.62 -35.31 18.84
C MET A 1 -25.45 -33.88 19.38
N ALA A 2 -24.28 -33.36 19.61
CA ALA A 2 -24.03 -32.03 20.21
C ALA A 2 -23.76 -30.89 19.19
N TYR A 3 -23.61 -31.18 17.90
CA TYR A 3 -23.28 -30.16 16.87
C TYR A 3 -24.50 -29.52 16.18
N LYS A 4 -25.70 -30.04 16.37
CA LYS A 4 -26.93 -29.45 15.79
C LYS A 4 -27.56 -28.35 16.64
N SER A 5 -27.21 -28.24 17.92
CA SER A 5 -27.83 -27.27 18.85
C SER A 5 -27.23 -25.86 18.74
N TYR A 6 -25.97 -25.70 18.29
CA TYR A 6 -25.32 -24.39 18.17
C TYR A 6 -25.81 -23.58 16.95
N PHE A 7 -26.21 -24.24 15.87
CA PHE A 7 -26.71 -23.55 14.68
C PHE A 7 -28.13 -22.96 14.85
N PHE A 8 -28.91 -23.49 15.78
CA PHE A 8 -30.27 -22.98 16.07
C PHE A 8 -30.25 -21.77 17.01
N ILE A 9 -29.26 -21.61 17.87
CA ILE A 9 -29.14 -20.47 18.78
C ILE A 9 -28.69 -19.22 18.01
N TYR A 10 -27.83 -19.34 17.01
CA TYR A 10 -27.40 -18.21 16.17
C TYR A 10 -28.53 -17.64 15.29
N LYS A 11 -29.49 -18.48 14.86
CA LYS A 11 -30.65 -18.03 14.07
C LYS A 11 -31.70 -17.32 14.92
N LYS A 12 -31.73 -17.58 16.23
CA LYS A 12 -32.70 -16.95 17.16
C LYS A 12 -32.18 -15.64 17.77
N LEU A 13 -30.88 -15.43 17.83
CA LEU A 13 -30.27 -14.18 18.31
C LEU A 13 -30.32 -13.03 17.27
N PHE A 14 -30.51 -13.35 15.99
CA PHE A 14 -30.69 -12.33 14.93
C PHE A 14 -32.13 -11.80 14.82
N TYR A 15 -33.08 -12.35 15.63
CA TYR A 15 -34.49 -11.90 15.72
C TYR A 15 -34.84 -11.29 17.07
N LEU A 16 -33.86 -10.80 17.84
CA LEU A 16 -34.15 -9.93 18.98
C LEU A 16 -34.56 -8.56 18.45
N LYS A 17 -35.85 -8.25 18.64
CA LYS A 17 -36.51 -6.96 18.47
C LYS A 17 -35.55 -5.77 18.56
N PHE A 18 -35.00 -5.37 17.43
CA PHE A 18 -34.58 -3.99 17.26
C PHE A 18 -35.85 -3.16 17.09
N ASP A 19 -35.98 -2.12 17.91
CA ASP A 19 -37.04 -1.15 17.82
C ASP A 19 -37.26 -0.75 16.35
N ASN A 20 -38.48 -0.77 15.85
CA ASN A 20 -38.82 -0.50 14.45
C ASN A 20 -38.22 0.83 13.93
N ARG A 21 -37.88 1.74 14.81
CA ARG A 21 -37.24 3.01 14.47
C ARG A 21 -35.77 2.84 14.00
N LEU A 22 -35.01 1.93 14.62
CA LEU A 22 -33.61 1.69 14.21
C LEU A 22 -33.54 0.93 12.88
N THR A 23 -34.44 -0.01 12.63
CA THR A 23 -34.59 -0.73 11.37
C THR A 23 -34.97 0.23 10.22
N ILE A 24 -35.84 1.20 10.49
CA ILE A 24 -36.24 2.22 9.51
C ILE A 24 -35.07 3.16 9.22
N VAL A 25 -34.31 3.58 10.23
CA VAL A 25 -33.13 4.45 10.04
C VAL A 25 -32.02 3.74 9.26
N LEU A 26 -31.73 2.46 9.54
CA LEU A 26 -30.77 1.65 8.80
C LEU A 26 -31.22 1.41 7.36
N ASN A 27 -32.48 1.08 7.12
CA ASN A 27 -33.03 0.88 5.78
C ASN A 27 -33.06 2.20 4.98
N HIS A 28 -33.43 3.32 5.62
CA HIS A 28 -33.36 4.64 4.97
C HIS A 28 -31.93 5.09 4.73
N GLY A 29 -31.00 4.81 5.64
CA GLY A 29 -29.57 5.08 5.47
C GLY A 29 -28.97 4.29 4.30
N ILE A 30 -29.27 3.00 4.19
CA ILE A 30 -28.83 2.13 3.08
C ILE A 30 -29.49 2.56 1.76
N LEU A 31 -30.76 2.92 1.76
CA LEU A 31 -31.47 3.45 0.59
C LEU A 31 -30.92 4.83 0.17
N CYS A 32 -30.56 5.69 1.12
CA CYS A 32 -29.95 6.98 0.85
C CYS A 32 -28.53 6.81 0.27
N LEU A 33 -27.72 5.94 0.85
CA LEU A 33 -26.39 5.60 0.32
C LEU A 33 -26.49 4.97 -1.07
N ARG A 34 -27.47 4.08 -1.30
CA ARG A 34 -27.69 3.47 -2.62
C ARG A 34 -28.18 4.48 -3.65
N LYS A 35 -29.02 5.45 -3.25
CA LYS A 35 -29.44 6.57 -4.14
C LYS A 35 -28.31 7.56 -4.39
N ILE A 36 -27.50 7.90 -3.37
CA ILE A 36 -26.32 8.75 -3.52
C ILE A 36 -25.30 8.05 -4.42
N TYR A 37 -25.03 6.75 -4.20
CA TYR A 37 -24.16 5.94 -5.03
C TYR A 37 -24.64 5.89 -6.49
N SER A 38 -25.93 5.61 -6.72
CA SER A 38 -26.54 5.59 -8.06
C SER A 38 -26.55 6.97 -8.71
N TYR A 39 -26.78 8.02 -7.95
CA TYR A 39 -26.76 9.40 -8.46
C TYR A 39 -25.33 9.85 -8.82
N CYS A 40 -24.35 9.55 -7.98
CA CYS A 40 -22.94 9.79 -8.28
C CYS A 40 -22.46 8.92 -9.45
N PHE A 41 -22.87 7.65 -9.50
CA PHE A 41 -22.48 6.72 -10.55
C PHE A 41 -23.01 7.14 -11.92
N ASN A 42 -24.28 7.62 -11.99
CA ASN A 42 -24.91 8.00 -13.25
C ASN A 42 -24.61 9.43 -13.71
N ASN A 43 -24.37 10.37 -12.77
CA ASN A 43 -24.19 11.78 -13.13
C ASN A 43 -22.74 12.26 -13.19
N PHE A 44 -21.82 11.57 -12.50
CA PHE A 44 -20.39 11.91 -12.52
C PHE A 44 -19.54 11.06 -13.48
N GLY A 45 -20.18 10.25 -14.35
CA GLY A 45 -19.45 9.46 -15.36
C GLY A 45 -18.54 8.38 -14.76
N LEU A 46 -18.84 7.91 -13.52
CA LEU A 46 -18.12 6.83 -12.86
C LEU A 46 -18.54 5.44 -13.38
N GLY A 47 -19.51 5.36 -14.30
CA GLY A 47 -19.82 4.20 -15.12
C GLY A 47 -18.84 4.15 -16.29
N GLY A 48 -17.58 3.79 -16.04
CA GLY A 48 -16.68 3.34 -17.08
C GLY A 48 -17.26 2.08 -17.73
N ASN A 49 -17.20 1.96 -19.06
CA ASN A 49 -17.43 0.71 -19.75
C ASN A 49 -16.62 -0.36 -19.02
N GLU A 50 -17.25 -1.49 -18.74
CA GLU A 50 -16.60 -2.65 -18.11
C GLU A 50 -15.34 -2.96 -18.94
N MET A 51 -14.15 -2.88 -18.29
CA MET A 51 -12.87 -3.02 -18.97
C MET A 51 -12.74 -4.47 -19.45
N ASP A 52 -12.50 -4.67 -20.73
CA ASP A 52 -12.15 -6.01 -21.25
C ASP A 52 -10.68 -6.31 -20.89
N TYR A 53 -10.48 -6.89 -19.71
CA TYR A 53 -9.17 -7.17 -19.14
C TYR A 53 -8.29 -8.04 -20.05
N LYS A 54 -8.89 -9.00 -20.76
CA LYS A 54 -8.19 -9.89 -21.68
C LYS A 54 -7.65 -9.11 -22.89
N LYS A 55 -8.49 -8.29 -23.50
CA LYS A 55 -8.10 -7.44 -24.62
C LYS A 55 -6.99 -6.46 -24.22
N VAL A 56 -7.09 -5.85 -23.04
CA VAL A 56 -6.07 -4.94 -22.53
C VAL A 56 -4.75 -5.67 -22.30
N ALA A 57 -4.77 -6.86 -21.73
CA ALA A 57 -3.58 -7.68 -21.52
C ALA A 57 -2.92 -8.11 -22.85
N GLU A 58 -3.72 -8.49 -23.86
CA GLU A 58 -3.23 -8.82 -25.22
C GLU A 58 -2.57 -7.60 -25.90
N GLU A 59 -3.17 -6.43 -25.79
CA GLU A 59 -2.64 -5.18 -26.37
C GLU A 59 -1.33 -4.78 -25.67
N ILE A 60 -1.25 -4.91 -24.34
CA ILE A 60 -0.03 -4.66 -23.57
C ILE A 60 1.06 -5.66 -23.96
N SER A 61 0.75 -6.95 -24.03
CA SER A 61 1.71 -7.99 -24.40
C SER A 61 2.31 -7.75 -25.79
N LYS A 62 1.49 -7.40 -26.76
CA LYS A 62 1.93 -7.05 -28.12
C LYS A 62 2.85 -5.83 -28.14
N ALA A 63 2.48 -4.78 -27.38
CA ALA A 63 3.26 -3.55 -27.32
C ALA A 63 4.63 -3.74 -26.65
N LEU A 64 4.74 -4.69 -25.72
CA LEU A 64 6.00 -5.04 -25.06
C LEU A 64 6.88 -5.98 -25.91
N GLY A 65 6.29 -6.73 -26.84
CA GLY A 65 6.92 -7.84 -27.58
C GLY A 65 6.79 -9.15 -26.80
N GLU A 66 6.18 -10.16 -27.44
CA GLU A 66 5.78 -11.44 -26.80
C GLU A 66 6.91 -12.16 -26.05
N ASP A 67 8.14 -12.10 -26.57
CA ASP A 67 9.33 -12.73 -25.96
C ASP A 67 10.21 -11.78 -25.13
N ASN A 68 9.81 -10.52 -24.97
CA ASN A 68 10.63 -9.49 -24.35
C ASN A 68 10.46 -9.43 -22.83
N VAL A 69 9.40 -9.99 -22.29
CA VAL A 69 9.13 -9.98 -20.85
C VAL A 69 9.83 -11.16 -20.17
N GLN A 70 10.73 -10.87 -19.22
CA GLN A 70 11.45 -11.88 -18.43
C GLN A 70 10.69 -12.28 -17.17
N ALA A 71 10.06 -11.30 -16.52
CA ALA A 71 9.31 -11.51 -15.30
C ALA A 71 8.25 -10.42 -15.14
N ALA A 72 7.12 -10.77 -14.53
CA ALA A 72 6.00 -9.88 -14.29
C ALA A 72 5.52 -9.98 -12.84
N ALA A 73 5.17 -8.84 -12.25
CA ALA A 73 4.45 -8.73 -10.99
C ALA A 73 3.52 -7.53 -11.05
N HIS A 74 2.69 -7.34 -10.04
CA HIS A 74 1.87 -6.15 -9.92
C HIS A 74 1.90 -5.59 -8.49
N CYS A 75 1.52 -4.34 -8.34
CA CYS A 75 1.18 -3.72 -7.06
C CYS A 75 -0.25 -3.18 -7.14
N ALA A 76 -0.69 -2.42 -6.14
CA ALA A 76 -2.07 -1.94 -6.05
C ALA A 76 -2.59 -1.20 -7.30
N THR A 77 -1.71 -0.61 -8.12
CA THR A 77 -2.10 0.24 -9.25
C THR A 77 -1.34 -0.03 -10.56
N ARG A 78 -0.27 -0.88 -10.56
CA ARG A 78 0.67 -1.01 -11.68
C ARG A 78 1.09 -2.43 -11.95
N LEU A 79 1.26 -2.76 -13.23
CA LEU A 79 2.09 -3.87 -13.66
C LEU A 79 3.57 -3.48 -13.52
N ARG A 80 4.40 -4.39 -13.05
CA ARG A 80 5.85 -4.25 -12.95
C ARG A 80 6.51 -5.37 -13.73
N LEU A 81 7.32 -5.00 -14.71
CA LEU A 81 7.85 -5.92 -15.68
C LEU A 81 9.38 -5.78 -15.74
N VAL A 82 10.08 -6.89 -15.84
CA VAL A 82 11.49 -6.90 -16.23
C VAL A 82 11.54 -7.29 -17.70
N LEU A 83 12.08 -6.40 -18.51
CA LEU A 83 12.22 -6.59 -19.95
C LEU A 83 13.66 -7.02 -20.30
N LYS A 84 13.81 -7.80 -21.37
CA LYS A 84 15.13 -8.12 -21.95
C LYS A 84 15.74 -6.89 -22.61
N ASP A 85 14.90 -6.08 -23.26
CA ASP A 85 15.30 -4.93 -24.03
C ASP A 85 14.16 -3.89 -24.01
N SER A 86 14.38 -2.78 -23.32
CA SER A 86 13.39 -1.70 -23.20
C SER A 86 13.21 -0.93 -24.53
N ASP A 87 14.18 -0.97 -25.43
CA ASP A 87 14.12 -0.24 -26.71
C ASP A 87 13.13 -0.92 -27.70
N LYS A 88 12.73 -2.16 -27.43
CA LYS A 88 11.75 -2.90 -28.24
C LYS A 88 10.30 -2.62 -27.90
N VAL A 89 10.05 -1.83 -26.86
CA VAL A 89 8.70 -1.49 -26.41
C VAL A 89 8.07 -0.51 -27.40
N ASP A 90 6.92 -0.88 -27.94
CA ASP A 90 6.07 0.07 -28.67
C ASP A 90 5.36 1.01 -27.68
N GLN A 91 6.10 2.07 -27.31
CA GLN A 91 5.61 3.08 -26.37
C GLN A 91 4.33 3.75 -26.85
N LYS A 92 4.17 3.89 -28.18
CA LYS A 92 3.00 4.51 -28.78
C LYS A 92 1.76 3.63 -28.61
N ALA A 93 1.89 2.33 -28.84
CA ALA A 93 0.78 1.40 -28.64
C ALA A 93 0.31 1.38 -27.17
N LEU A 94 1.25 1.50 -26.21
CA LEU A 94 0.91 1.63 -24.78
C LEU A 94 0.23 2.97 -24.47
N ASP A 95 0.74 4.07 -25.01
CA ASP A 95 0.16 5.40 -24.80
C ASP A 95 -1.20 5.55 -25.50
N ASP A 96 -1.46 4.82 -26.58
CA ASP A 96 -2.74 4.79 -27.29
C ASP A 96 -3.79 3.87 -26.65
N ASN A 97 -3.40 3.00 -25.73
CA ASN A 97 -4.34 2.16 -24.99
C ASN A 97 -5.11 2.97 -23.94
N GLU A 98 -6.45 2.96 -24.01
CA GLU A 98 -7.31 3.75 -23.11
C GLU A 98 -7.21 3.29 -21.63
N SER A 99 -6.84 2.04 -21.40
CA SER A 99 -6.72 1.44 -20.07
C SER A 99 -5.35 1.68 -19.44
N VAL A 100 -4.33 2.05 -20.23
CA VAL A 100 -3.00 2.41 -19.74
C VAL A 100 -2.97 3.90 -19.40
N LYS A 101 -2.83 4.20 -18.12
CA LYS A 101 -2.80 5.58 -17.59
C LYS A 101 -1.42 6.23 -17.66
N GLY A 102 -0.39 5.44 -17.91
CA GLY A 102 0.98 5.92 -18.10
C GLY A 102 1.99 4.78 -17.94
N THR A 103 3.18 5.00 -18.47
CA THR A 103 4.30 4.08 -18.40
C THR A 103 5.55 4.82 -17.97
N PHE A 104 6.43 4.16 -17.26
CA PHE A 104 7.75 4.70 -16.90
C PHE A 104 8.70 3.57 -16.52
N GLU A 105 10.00 3.85 -16.62
CA GLU A 105 11.04 2.94 -16.20
C GLU A 105 11.66 3.42 -14.88
N ALA A 106 11.71 2.56 -13.88
CA ALA A 106 12.32 2.84 -12.59
C ALA A 106 12.85 1.56 -11.95
N ASN A 107 14.05 1.62 -11.38
CA ASN A 107 14.70 0.49 -10.71
C ASN A 107 14.89 -0.74 -11.62
N ASP A 108 15.27 -0.53 -12.88
CA ASP A 108 15.41 -1.56 -13.92
C ASP A 108 14.12 -2.37 -14.15
N GLN A 109 12.96 -1.77 -13.86
CA GLN A 109 11.63 -2.31 -14.13
C GLN A 109 10.85 -1.36 -15.02
N PHE A 110 10.23 -1.88 -16.05
CA PHE A 110 9.24 -1.18 -16.84
C PHE A 110 7.89 -1.27 -16.13
N GLN A 111 7.26 -0.14 -15.85
CA GLN A 111 6.03 -0.08 -15.06
C GLN A 111 4.90 0.52 -15.88
N ILE A 112 3.73 -0.15 -15.88
CA ILE A 112 2.52 0.27 -16.59
C ILE A 112 1.42 0.55 -15.56
N ILE A 113 0.93 1.77 -15.52
CA ILE A 113 -0.14 2.20 -14.60
C ILE A 113 -1.48 1.85 -15.21
N ILE A 114 -2.21 0.93 -14.58
CA ILE A 114 -3.58 0.54 -14.94
C ILE A 114 -4.60 1.25 -14.04
N GLY A 115 -4.41 1.16 -12.74
CA GLY A 115 -5.29 1.72 -11.71
C GLY A 115 -5.62 0.71 -10.62
N ALA A 116 -6.18 1.23 -9.51
CA ALA A 116 -6.56 0.40 -8.38
C ALA A 116 -7.77 -0.47 -8.72
N GLY A 117 -7.68 -1.76 -8.41
CA GLY A 117 -8.74 -2.75 -8.69
C GLY A 117 -8.57 -3.45 -10.04
N ASP A 118 -8.37 -2.71 -11.13
CA ASP A 118 -8.28 -3.26 -12.48
C ASP A 118 -6.95 -3.98 -12.74
N VAL A 119 -5.88 -3.52 -12.09
CA VAL A 119 -4.53 -4.05 -12.31
C VAL A 119 -4.42 -5.53 -11.99
N ASN A 120 -5.14 -6.05 -11.01
CA ASN A 120 -5.11 -7.46 -10.63
C ASN A 120 -5.67 -8.32 -11.79
N ASN A 121 -6.84 -7.93 -12.31
CA ASN A 121 -7.49 -8.66 -13.38
C ASN A 121 -6.69 -8.60 -14.69
N VAL A 122 -6.11 -7.43 -15.01
CA VAL A 122 -5.22 -7.30 -16.19
C VAL A 122 -3.94 -8.13 -16.02
N TYR A 123 -3.38 -8.18 -14.81
CA TYR A 123 -2.20 -8.99 -14.52
C TYR A 123 -2.45 -10.47 -14.68
N ASP A 124 -3.58 -10.97 -14.14
CA ASP A 124 -3.96 -12.37 -14.24
C ASP A 124 -4.11 -12.81 -15.72
N GLU A 125 -4.73 -11.97 -16.56
CA GLU A 125 -4.83 -12.23 -17.99
C GLU A 125 -3.47 -12.09 -18.70
N PHE A 126 -2.65 -11.12 -18.30
CA PHE A 126 -1.32 -10.90 -18.88
C PHE A 126 -0.38 -12.09 -18.66
N VAL A 127 -0.37 -12.65 -17.44
CA VAL A 127 0.44 -13.83 -17.10
C VAL A 127 -0.04 -15.07 -17.89
N LYS A 128 -1.36 -15.23 -18.08
CA LYS A 128 -1.93 -16.31 -18.89
C LYS A 128 -1.50 -16.23 -20.35
N ILE A 129 -1.48 -15.01 -20.92
CA ILE A 129 -1.16 -14.78 -22.33
C ILE A 129 0.34 -14.94 -22.59
N THR A 130 1.18 -14.36 -21.71
CA THR A 130 2.64 -14.35 -21.90
C THR A 130 3.34 -15.61 -21.41
N GLY A 131 2.68 -16.44 -20.58
CA GLY A 131 3.29 -17.61 -19.95
C GLY A 131 4.46 -17.27 -19.00
N VAL A 132 4.66 -16.01 -18.69
CA VAL A 132 5.70 -15.53 -17.78
C VAL A 132 5.39 -16.03 -16.38
N LYS A 133 6.37 -16.68 -15.71
CA LYS A 133 6.19 -17.13 -14.32
C LYS A 133 5.76 -15.98 -13.43
N GLU A 134 4.71 -16.21 -12.65
CA GLU A 134 4.37 -15.33 -11.54
C GLU A 134 5.62 -15.11 -10.70
N ALA A 135 6.15 -13.91 -10.77
CA ALA A 135 7.25 -13.49 -9.92
C ALA A 135 6.65 -12.65 -8.79
N SER A 136 7.04 -12.94 -7.56
CA SER A 136 6.79 -11.96 -6.51
C SER A 136 7.55 -10.67 -6.85
N THR A 137 7.08 -9.53 -6.34
CA THR A 137 7.84 -8.27 -6.49
C THR A 137 9.29 -8.40 -6.01
N ASP A 138 9.59 -9.40 -5.20
CA ASP A 138 10.92 -9.70 -4.68
C ASP A 138 11.76 -10.53 -5.67
N ASP A 139 11.14 -11.44 -6.43
CA ASP A 139 11.81 -12.20 -7.50
C ASP A 139 12.18 -11.27 -8.67
N LEU A 140 11.32 -10.30 -9.01
CA LEU A 140 11.63 -9.26 -10.01
C LEU A 140 12.86 -8.44 -9.62
N LYS A 141 13.02 -8.15 -8.33
CA LYS A 141 14.18 -7.40 -7.82
C LYS A 141 15.46 -8.22 -7.89
N ALA A 142 15.38 -9.55 -7.73
CA ALA A 142 16.54 -10.43 -7.85
C ALA A 142 17.05 -10.52 -9.30
N VAL A 143 16.15 -10.49 -10.28
CA VAL A 143 16.48 -10.53 -11.71
C VAL A 143 17.03 -9.17 -12.19
N ALA A 144 16.53 -8.05 -11.65
CA ALA A 144 16.96 -6.68 -12.02
C ALA A 144 18.27 -6.23 -11.35
N SER A 145 18.81 -6.95 -10.35
CA SER A 145 19.83 -6.43 -9.40
C SER A 145 21.28 -6.58 -9.83
N ASN A 146 21.63 -6.33 -11.08
CA ASN A 146 23.05 -6.40 -11.52
C ASN A 146 23.82 -5.05 -11.49
N LYS A 147 23.26 -3.97 -10.91
CA LYS A 147 23.94 -2.67 -10.74
C LYS A 147 24.31 -2.41 -9.29
N LYS A 148 25.54 -1.89 -9.04
CA LYS A 148 26.04 -1.43 -7.74
C LYS A 148 25.08 -0.41 -7.14
N ASN A 149 24.24 -0.82 -6.19
CA ASN A 149 23.35 0.08 -5.46
C ASN A 149 24.11 0.80 -4.34
N ASN A 150 23.89 2.11 -4.21
CA ASN A 150 24.30 2.89 -3.04
C ASN A 150 23.72 2.23 -1.77
N PRO A 151 24.52 1.98 -0.71
CA PRO A 151 24.06 1.29 0.50
C PRO A 151 22.86 1.97 1.19
N VAL A 152 22.76 3.30 1.10
CA VAL A 152 21.61 4.06 1.62
C VAL A 152 20.33 3.70 0.86
N MET A 153 20.41 3.64 -0.48
CA MET A 153 19.27 3.24 -1.31
C MET A 153 18.86 1.79 -1.07
N ALA A 154 19.82 0.88 -0.84
CA ALA A 154 19.54 -0.51 -0.49
C ALA A 154 18.80 -0.61 0.85
N PHE A 155 19.21 0.16 1.86
CA PHE A 155 18.53 0.19 3.17
C PHE A 155 17.09 0.73 3.06
N ILE A 156 16.88 1.85 2.34
CA ILE A 156 15.55 2.43 2.09
C ILE A 156 14.65 1.42 1.37
N LYS A 157 15.19 0.70 0.38
CA LYS A 157 14.46 -0.36 -0.33
C LYS A 157 14.04 -1.48 0.61
N VAL A 158 14.90 -1.90 1.54
CA VAL A 158 14.55 -2.91 2.55
C VAL A 158 13.39 -2.43 3.41
N LEU A 159 13.43 -1.20 3.91
CA LEU A 159 12.33 -0.62 4.68
C LEU A 159 11.03 -0.58 3.87
N SER A 160 11.09 -0.09 2.63
CA SER A 160 9.95 -0.06 1.72
C SER A 160 9.33 -1.47 1.52
N ASP A 161 10.16 -2.48 1.24
CA ASP A 161 9.72 -3.86 1.03
C ASP A 161 9.01 -4.45 2.26
N ILE A 162 9.42 -4.03 3.46
CA ILE A 162 8.82 -4.47 4.73
C ILE A 162 7.49 -3.76 5.00
N PHE A 163 7.42 -2.44 4.74
CA PHE A 163 6.26 -1.63 5.13
C PHE A 163 5.12 -1.64 4.11
N VAL A 164 5.39 -1.72 2.81
CA VAL A 164 4.34 -1.71 1.77
C VAL A 164 3.23 -2.73 2.00
N PRO A 165 3.50 -3.99 2.37
CA PRO A 165 2.44 -4.96 2.69
C PRO A 165 1.62 -4.61 3.94
N ILE A 166 2.18 -3.83 4.87
CA ILE A 166 1.56 -3.48 6.16
C ILE A 166 0.70 -2.21 6.04
N VAL A 167 1.01 -1.32 5.09
CA VAL A 167 0.35 -0.02 4.90
C VAL A 167 -1.19 -0.12 4.90
N PRO A 168 -1.86 -1.08 4.21
CA PRO A 168 -3.31 -1.16 4.25
C PRO A 168 -3.90 -1.32 5.65
N ALA A 169 -3.24 -2.10 6.52
CA ALA A 169 -3.67 -2.28 7.91
C ALA A 169 -3.49 -1.00 8.73
N LEU A 170 -2.37 -0.29 8.54
CA LEU A 170 -2.09 0.98 9.21
C LEU A 170 -3.06 2.08 8.77
N VAL A 171 -3.36 2.16 7.46
CA VAL A 171 -4.34 3.12 6.92
C VAL A 171 -5.74 2.83 7.48
N ALA A 172 -6.17 1.58 7.51
CA ALA A 172 -7.46 1.21 8.10
C ALA A 172 -7.54 1.59 9.58
N GLY A 173 -6.50 1.27 10.36
CA GLY A 173 -6.40 1.67 11.77
C GLY A 173 -6.43 3.20 11.95
N GLY A 174 -5.65 3.93 11.15
CA GLY A 174 -5.60 5.39 11.17
C GLY A 174 -6.94 6.05 10.84
N LEU A 175 -7.66 5.55 9.83
CA LEU A 175 -9.01 6.04 9.50
C LEU A 175 -10.02 5.80 10.62
N LEU A 176 -9.96 4.62 11.26
CA LEU A 176 -10.79 4.31 12.42
C LEU A 176 -10.42 5.19 13.63
N MET A 177 -9.13 5.45 13.85
CA MET A 177 -8.66 6.36 14.90
C MET A 177 -9.18 7.79 14.68
N ALA A 178 -9.15 8.23 13.43
CA ALA A 178 -9.71 9.51 13.04
C ALA A 178 -11.23 9.59 13.29
N LEU A 179 -11.97 8.54 12.93
CA LEU A 179 -13.40 8.44 13.25
C LEU A 179 -13.63 8.48 14.77
N ASN A 180 -12.82 7.74 15.54
CA ASN A 180 -12.87 7.80 16.99
C ASN A 180 -12.60 9.21 17.53
N ASN A 181 -11.60 9.89 17.00
CA ASN A 181 -11.28 11.28 17.38
C ASN A 181 -12.46 12.21 17.13
N VAL A 182 -13.16 12.08 16.00
CA VAL A 182 -14.39 12.87 15.71
C VAL A 182 -15.48 12.62 16.77
N LEU A 183 -15.58 11.40 17.29
CA LEU A 183 -16.57 11.05 18.31
C LEU A 183 -16.18 11.51 19.71
N THR A 184 -14.88 11.55 20.03
CA THR A 184 -14.36 11.76 21.40
C THR A 184 -13.71 13.12 21.64
N ALA A 185 -13.32 13.83 20.56
CA ALA A 185 -12.67 15.13 20.71
C ALA A 185 -13.65 16.20 21.19
N GLN A 186 -13.25 16.96 22.21
CA GLN A 186 -13.90 18.20 22.65
C GLN A 186 -13.52 19.34 21.69
N ASP A 187 -14.29 20.39 21.68
CA ASP A 187 -14.10 21.61 20.89
C ASP A 187 -14.12 21.41 19.35
N LEU A 188 -14.57 20.26 18.87
CA LEU A 188 -14.69 20.01 17.42
C LEU A 188 -16.01 20.53 16.85
N PHE A 189 -17.14 20.25 17.53
CA PHE A 189 -18.49 20.71 17.16
C PHE A 189 -19.12 21.61 18.24
N GLY A 190 -18.43 21.83 19.35
CA GLY A 190 -18.84 22.57 20.52
C GLY A 190 -18.00 22.17 21.72
N PRO A 191 -18.26 22.74 22.92
CA PRO A 191 -17.45 22.49 24.12
C PRO A 191 -17.41 21.02 24.54
N GLN A 192 -18.45 20.24 24.20
CA GLN A 192 -18.60 18.83 24.56
C GLN A 192 -18.35 17.93 23.34
N SER A 193 -17.77 16.76 23.60
CA SER A 193 -17.61 15.73 22.56
C SER A 193 -18.95 15.09 22.20
N VAL A 194 -19.01 14.41 21.03
CA VAL A 194 -20.21 13.68 20.59
C VAL A 194 -20.60 12.61 21.60
N VAL A 195 -19.61 11.92 22.23
CA VAL A 195 -19.85 10.89 23.25
C VAL A 195 -20.43 11.46 24.54
N GLU A 196 -20.08 12.70 24.89
CA GLU A 196 -20.64 13.41 26.04
C GLU A 196 -22.06 13.89 25.78
N LEU A 197 -22.36 14.38 24.56
CA LEU A 197 -23.69 14.79 24.14
C LEU A 197 -24.65 13.58 23.96
N TYR A 198 -24.12 12.46 23.47
CA TYR A 198 -24.87 11.25 23.18
C TYR A 198 -24.23 10.02 23.85
N PRO A 199 -24.45 9.77 25.15
CA PRO A 199 -23.82 8.67 25.90
C PRO A 199 -24.06 7.27 25.30
N SER A 200 -25.13 7.09 24.52
CA SER A 200 -25.43 5.85 23.81
C SER A 200 -24.40 5.48 22.73
N VAL A 201 -23.59 6.42 22.27
CA VAL A 201 -22.52 6.22 21.27
C VAL A 201 -21.19 5.82 21.94
N LYS A 202 -21.07 5.93 23.26
CA LYS A 202 -19.83 5.71 24.01
C LYS A 202 -19.25 4.31 23.77
N ASP A 203 -20.05 3.27 23.87
CA ASP A 203 -19.58 1.89 23.72
C ASP A 203 -19.20 1.59 22.27
N PHE A 204 -19.91 2.18 21.30
CA PHE A 204 -19.55 2.10 19.90
C PHE A 204 -18.19 2.78 19.64
N ALA A 205 -17.97 3.97 20.18
CA ALA A 205 -16.66 4.65 20.10
C ALA A 205 -15.55 3.80 20.74
N GLY A 206 -15.84 3.10 21.86
CA GLY A 206 -14.94 2.16 22.49
C GLY A 206 -14.51 1.02 21.56
N ILE A 207 -15.46 0.41 20.83
CA ILE A 207 -15.17 -0.64 19.82
C ILE A 207 -14.33 -0.05 18.68
N ILE A 208 -14.68 1.13 18.17
CA ILE A 208 -13.92 1.80 17.12
C ILE A 208 -12.48 2.05 17.58
N ASN A 209 -12.29 2.54 18.80
CA ASN A 209 -10.97 2.79 19.37
C ASN A 209 -10.14 1.49 19.50
N LEU A 210 -10.76 0.39 19.91
CA LEU A 210 -10.11 -0.92 19.98
C LEU A 210 -9.59 -1.36 18.61
N LEU A 211 -10.45 -1.30 17.59
CA LEU A 211 -10.12 -1.69 16.22
C LEU A 211 -9.07 -0.74 15.60
N ALA A 212 -9.16 0.54 15.91
CA ALA A 212 -8.23 1.57 15.45
C ALA A 212 -6.82 1.38 16.03
N SER A 213 -6.73 1.08 17.32
CA SER A 213 -5.46 0.99 18.05
C SER A 213 -4.71 -0.33 17.78
N ALA A 214 -5.43 -1.40 17.44
CA ALA A 214 -4.84 -2.73 17.31
C ALA A 214 -3.67 -2.81 16.29
N PRO A 215 -3.75 -2.28 15.06
CA PRO A 215 -2.64 -2.33 14.11
C PRO A 215 -1.38 -1.61 14.59
N PHE A 216 -1.53 -0.59 15.43
CA PHE A 216 -0.40 0.19 15.97
C PHE A 216 0.17 -0.48 17.23
N ALA A 217 -0.66 -0.88 18.17
CA ALA A 217 -0.22 -1.55 19.39
C ALA A 217 0.49 -2.87 19.07
N PHE A 218 -0.03 -3.63 18.11
CA PHE A 218 0.52 -4.91 17.66
C PHE A 218 1.39 -4.80 16.39
N LEU A 219 1.87 -3.59 16.08
CA LEU A 219 2.78 -3.34 14.95
C LEU A 219 4.00 -4.27 14.94
N PRO A 220 4.63 -4.62 16.08
CA PRO A 220 5.71 -5.59 16.13
C PRO A 220 5.39 -6.94 15.49
N ILE A 221 4.14 -7.40 15.53
CA ILE A 221 3.72 -8.66 14.91
C ILE A 221 3.73 -8.52 13.38
N LEU A 222 3.15 -7.43 12.86
CA LEU A 222 3.08 -7.15 11.42
C LEU A 222 4.47 -6.95 10.84
N VAL A 223 5.29 -6.14 11.50
CA VAL A 223 6.68 -5.87 11.09
C VAL A 223 7.52 -7.14 11.22
N GLY A 224 7.38 -7.90 12.31
CA GLY A 224 8.09 -9.15 12.54
C GLY A 224 7.84 -10.17 11.44
N PHE A 225 6.57 -10.35 11.04
CA PHE A 225 6.19 -11.21 9.93
C PHE A 225 6.82 -10.74 8.59
N SER A 226 6.62 -9.47 8.25
CA SER A 226 7.08 -8.91 6.98
C SER A 226 8.60 -8.83 6.88
N ALA A 227 9.28 -8.38 7.94
CA ALA A 227 10.72 -8.23 7.99
C ALA A 227 11.44 -9.59 7.95
N THR A 228 10.99 -10.57 8.72
CA THR A 228 11.60 -11.90 8.73
C THR A 228 11.46 -12.55 7.35
N ARG A 229 10.29 -12.44 6.70
CA ARG A 229 10.10 -12.85 5.30
C ARG A 229 11.09 -12.14 4.37
N ARG A 230 11.23 -10.81 4.50
CA ARG A 230 12.15 -10.01 3.67
C ARG A 230 13.61 -10.39 3.87
N PHE A 231 14.00 -10.78 5.08
CA PHE A 231 15.34 -11.27 5.40
C PHE A 231 15.54 -12.76 5.05
N GLY A 232 14.51 -13.42 4.50
CA GLY A 232 14.54 -14.79 4.02
C GLY A 232 14.53 -15.84 5.14
N GLY A 233 13.91 -15.53 6.29
CA GLY A 233 13.55 -16.44 7.36
C GLY A 233 12.06 -16.79 7.34
N ASN A 234 11.61 -17.63 8.27
CA ASN A 234 10.22 -18.02 8.41
C ASN A 234 9.37 -16.86 8.99
N PRO A 235 8.40 -16.33 8.25
CA PRO A 235 7.62 -15.18 8.69
C PRO A 235 6.77 -15.45 9.93
N TYR A 236 6.35 -16.70 10.16
CA TYR A 236 5.58 -17.07 11.35
C TYR A 236 6.43 -17.03 12.62
N LEU A 237 7.73 -17.37 12.54
CA LEU A 237 8.66 -17.20 13.65
C LEU A 237 8.89 -15.71 13.94
N GLY A 238 8.95 -14.87 12.88
CA GLY A 238 8.98 -13.42 13.03
C GLY A 238 7.75 -12.85 13.73
N ALA A 239 6.56 -13.34 13.36
CA ALA A 239 5.31 -12.98 14.03
C ALA A 239 5.33 -13.44 15.51
N ALA A 240 5.79 -14.66 15.80
CA ALA A 240 5.89 -15.18 17.17
C ALA A 240 6.81 -14.33 18.04
N MET A 241 7.96 -13.89 17.49
CA MET A 241 8.83 -12.95 18.19
C MET A 241 8.16 -11.59 18.41
N GLY A 242 7.46 -11.07 17.40
CA GLY A 242 6.66 -9.86 17.54
C GLY A 242 5.59 -9.97 18.64
N MET A 243 4.90 -11.12 18.73
CA MET A 243 3.95 -11.42 19.82
C MET A 243 4.64 -11.41 21.19
N ALA A 244 5.80 -12.08 21.30
CA ALA A 244 6.56 -12.09 22.55
C ALA A 244 6.98 -10.68 23.00
N MET A 245 7.28 -9.78 22.06
CA MET A 245 7.68 -8.40 22.35
C MET A 245 6.50 -7.51 22.83
N VAL A 246 5.25 -7.93 22.63
CA VAL A 246 4.05 -7.16 23.04
C VAL A 246 3.16 -7.91 24.03
N MET A 247 3.71 -8.94 24.69
CA MET A 247 2.97 -9.71 25.71
C MET A 247 2.45 -8.81 26.82
N PRO A 248 1.21 -9.06 27.32
CA PRO A 248 0.61 -8.26 28.40
C PRO A 248 1.38 -8.29 29.72
N ASP A 249 2.20 -9.31 29.95
CA ASP A 249 3.06 -9.43 31.16
C ASP A 249 4.18 -8.38 31.18
N LEU A 250 4.47 -7.76 30.05
CA LEU A 250 5.45 -6.68 29.93
C LEU A 250 4.80 -5.33 30.22
N VAL A 251 5.56 -4.38 30.76
CA VAL A 251 5.13 -2.99 30.85
C VAL A 251 4.88 -2.48 29.42
N ASN A 252 3.68 -1.93 29.18
CA ASN A 252 3.31 -1.46 27.85
C ASN A 252 4.36 -0.49 27.29
N GLY A 253 4.78 -0.67 26.04
CA GLY A 253 5.83 0.11 25.38
C GLY A 253 5.63 1.63 25.48
N TYR A 254 4.39 2.10 25.42
CA TYR A 254 4.02 3.51 25.57
C TYR A 254 4.17 4.04 27.00
N SER A 255 4.24 3.16 28.00
CA SER A 255 4.33 3.56 29.42
C SER A 255 5.72 3.30 30.01
N VAL A 256 6.66 2.71 29.24
CA VAL A 256 8.00 2.33 29.74
C VAL A 256 8.76 3.54 30.29
N THR A 257 8.77 4.65 29.57
CA THR A 257 9.48 5.88 29.98
C THR A 257 8.96 6.40 31.30
N ASN A 258 7.62 6.43 31.49
CA ASN A 258 7.00 6.86 32.74
C ASN A 258 7.31 5.87 33.87
N ALA A 259 7.20 4.57 33.63
CA ALA A 259 7.51 3.54 34.63
C ALA A 259 8.96 3.60 35.11
N ILE A 260 9.91 3.93 34.22
CA ILE A 260 11.31 4.14 34.60
C ILE A 260 11.45 5.42 35.44
N ALA A 261 10.81 6.52 35.04
CA ALA A 261 10.88 7.80 35.76
C ALA A 261 10.26 7.72 37.17
N GLU A 262 9.19 6.93 37.32
CA GLU A 262 8.50 6.71 38.60
C GLU A 262 9.17 5.63 39.47
N GLY A 263 10.20 4.92 38.95
CA GLY A 263 10.83 3.82 39.65
C GLY A 263 9.95 2.57 39.80
N SER A 264 8.86 2.47 39.04
CA SER A 264 7.89 1.38 39.08
C SER A 264 8.17 0.26 38.05
N MET A 265 9.27 0.36 37.29
CA MET A 265 9.66 -0.60 36.26
C MET A 265 10.04 -1.95 36.87
N PRO A 266 9.40 -3.09 36.51
CA PRO A 266 9.77 -4.41 36.93
C PRO A 266 11.00 -4.93 36.16
N TYR A 267 11.82 -5.73 36.80
CA TYR A 267 13.04 -6.33 36.22
C TYR A 267 13.08 -7.84 36.43
N TRP A 268 13.57 -8.56 35.44
CA TRP A 268 14.05 -9.94 35.63
C TRP A 268 15.51 -9.91 36.10
N ASN A 269 15.84 -10.75 37.07
CA ASN A 269 17.23 -11.01 37.38
C ASN A 269 17.67 -12.24 36.59
N ILE A 270 18.42 -12.05 35.53
CA ILE A 270 18.91 -13.11 34.65
C ILE A 270 20.42 -13.22 34.83
N PHE A 271 20.87 -14.27 35.50
CA PHE A 271 22.30 -14.49 35.80
C PHE A 271 22.99 -13.28 36.46
N GLY A 272 22.29 -12.55 37.33
CA GLY A 272 22.79 -11.35 37.98
C GLY A 272 22.62 -10.04 37.20
N MET A 273 22.10 -10.09 35.99
CA MET A 273 21.75 -8.91 35.19
C MET A 273 20.28 -8.50 35.40
N ASN A 274 20.03 -7.23 35.70
CA ASN A 274 18.69 -6.69 35.77
C ASN A 274 18.19 -6.33 34.38
N VAL A 275 17.27 -7.12 33.86
CA VAL A 275 16.67 -6.93 32.53
C VAL A 275 15.25 -6.37 32.69
N ALA A 276 14.99 -5.20 32.12
CA ALA A 276 13.70 -4.54 32.22
C ALA A 276 12.60 -5.35 31.50
N GLN A 277 11.45 -5.52 32.13
CA GLN A 277 10.26 -6.16 31.55
C GLN A 277 9.51 -5.18 30.65
N ALA A 278 10.20 -4.66 29.66
CA ALA A 278 9.70 -3.59 28.79
C ALA A 278 9.09 -4.15 27.51
N GLY A 279 7.84 -3.81 27.23
CA GLY A 279 7.16 -4.11 25.97
C GLY A 279 7.58 -3.17 24.83
N TYR A 280 7.30 -3.58 23.60
CA TYR A 280 7.71 -2.90 22.37
C TYR A 280 6.51 -2.52 21.49
N GLN A 281 5.34 -2.26 22.10
CA GLN A 281 4.16 -1.77 21.40
C GLN A 281 4.53 -0.52 20.58
N GLY A 282 4.06 -0.44 19.33
CA GLY A 282 4.36 0.66 18.41
C GLY A 282 5.80 0.75 17.88
N SER A 283 6.73 -0.08 18.38
CA SER A 283 8.13 -0.01 18.00
C SER A 283 8.40 -0.65 16.64
N VAL A 284 9.32 -0.06 15.88
CA VAL A 284 9.76 -0.53 14.55
C VAL A 284 11.21 -1.00 14.57
N LEU A 285 12.14 -0.14 14.97
CA LEU A 285 13.58 -0.42 14.88
C LEU A 285 14.01 -1.64 15.67
N PRO A 286 13.55 -1.85 16.94
CA PRO A 286 13.83 -3.07 17.66
C PRO A 286 13.39 -4.33 16.90
N VAL A 287 12.19 -4.30 16.32
CA VAL A 287 11.61 -5.45 15.61
C VAL A 287 12.36 -5.77 14.33
N LEU A 288 12.81 -4.76 13.58
CA LEU A 288 13.64 -4.95 12.38
C LEU A 288 14.96 -5.67 12.73
N ALA A 289 15.65 -5.21 13.77
CA ALA A 289 16.89 -5.81 14.22
C ALA A 289 16.67 -7.26 14.72
N VAL A 290 15.63 -7.49 15.50
CA VAL A 290 15.23 -8.81 16.00
C VAL A 290 14.90 -9.76 14.86
N SER A 291 14.13 -9.30 13.86
CA SER A 291 13.77 -10.10 12.68
C SER A 291 14.98 -10.49 11.84
N TRP A 292 15.96 -9.58 11.71
CA TRP A 292 17.21 -9.86 11.01
C TRP A 292 18.05 -10.91 11.73
N ILE A 293 18.17 -10.80 13.07
CA ILE A 293 18.88 -11.76 13.90
C ILE A 293 18.20 -13.14 13.83
N LEU A 294 16.89 -13.18 13.98
CA LEU A 294 16.08 -14.40 13.90
C LEU A 294 16.32 -15.13 12.57
N ALA A 295 16.15 -14.42 11.44
CA ALA A 295 16.35 -14.99 10.10
C ALA A 295 17.81 -15.47 9.89
N THR A 296 18.78 -14.79 10.49
CA THR A 296 20.19 -15.16 10.41
C THR A 296 20.48 -16.43 11.21
N LEU A 297 19.96 -16.53 12.44
CA LEU A 297 20.10 -17.72 13.28
C LEU A 297 19.38 -18.93 12.69
N GLU A 298 18.17 -18.74 12.19
CA GLU A 298 17.41 -19.78 11.50
C GLU A 298 18.21 -20.38 10.34
N LYS A 299 18.74 -19.52 9.44
CA LYS A 299 19.59 -19.96 8.32
C LYS A 299 20.88 -20.63 8.79
N PHE A 300 21.45 -20.17 9.89
CA PHE A 300 22.65 -20.78 10.46
C PHE A 300 22.36 -22.20 10.96
N PHE A 301 21.26 -22.39 11.70
CA PHE A 301 20.91 -23.70 12.25
C PHE A 301 20.47 -24.68 11.16
N HIS A 302 19.68 -24.25 10.19
CA HIS A 302 19.32 -25.08 9.02
C HIS A 302 20.53 -25.64 8.25
N LYS A 303 21.67 -24.93 8.27
CA LYS A 303 22.90 -25.40 7.63
C LYS A 303 23.73 -26.33 8.50
N ARG A 304 23.50 -26.36 9.82
CA ARG A 304 24.35 -27.06 10.78
C ARG A 304 23.67 -28.26 11.42
N LEU A 305 22.37 -28.27 11.54
CA LEU A 305 21.63 -29.36 12.14
C LEU A 305 21.34 -30.44 11.09
N ALA A 306 21.40 -31.71 11.54
CA ALA A 306 20.96 -32.83 10.68
C ALA A 306 19.45 -32.76 10.46
N ASN A 307 18.98 -33.17 9.26
CA ASN A 307 17.57 -33.06 8.84
C ASN A 307 16.56 -33.62 9.86
N ALA A 308 16.93 -34.68 10.60
CA ALA A 308 16.06 -35.27 11.63
C ALA A 308 15.78 -34.31 12.80
N PHE A 309 16.69 -33.41 13.11
CA PHE A 309 16.60 -32.48 14.26
C PHE A 309 16.24 -31.05 13.80
N ASP A 310 16.49 -30.74 12.54
CA ASP A 310 16.37 -29.39 11.99
C ASP A 310 14.96 -28.82 12.16
N TYR A 311 13.93 -29.59 11.77
CA TYR A 311 12.54 -29.14 11.85
C TYR A 311 12.09 -28.71 13.25
N THR A 312 12.59 -29.38 14.30
CA THR A 312 12.17 -29.12 15.70
C THR A 312 13.10 -28.15 16.41
N PHE A 313 14.41 -28.33 16.25
CA PHE A 313 15.38 -27.57 17.05
C PHE A 313 15.75 -26.23 16.44
N THR A 314 15.74 -26.08 15.12
CA THR A 314 16.05 -24.78 14.48
C THR A 314 15.10 -23.67 14.92
N PRO A 315 13.76 -23.80 14.83
CA PRO A 315 12.87 -22.75 15.28
C PRO A 315 12.97 -22.51 16.79
N MET A 316 13.10 -23.57 17.60
CA MET A 316 13.23 -23.45 19.04
C MET A 316 14.50 -22.69 19.45
N LEU A 317 15.66 -23.08 18.93
CA LEU A 317 16.93 -22.41 19.25
C LEU A 317 16.97 -20.97 18.72
N ALA A 318 16.46 -20.75 17.51
CA ALA A 318 16.39 -19.42 16.93
C ALA A 318 15.53 -18.47 17.79
N ILE A 319 14.34 -18.90 18.24
CA ILE A 319 13.46 -18.10 19.11
C ILE A 319 14.10 -17.87 20.48
N ILE A 320 14.66 -18.89 21.14
CA ILE A 320 15.25 -18.75 22.47
C ILE A 320 16.41 -17.74 22.44
N ILE A 321 17.34 -17.92 21.49
CA ILE A 321 18.52 -17.04 21.42
C ILE A 321 18.10 -15.63 21.03
N THR A 322 17.23 -15.49 20.02
CA THR A 322 16.74 -14.18 19.59
C THR A 322 15.97 -13.50 20.72
N GLY A 323 15.10 -14.23 21.43
CA GLY A 323 14.31 -13.70 22.54
C GLY A 323 15.19 -13.19 23.68
N PHE A 324 16.20 -13.99 24.07
CA PHE A 324 17.18 -13.56 25.07
C PHE A 324 17.91 -12.28 24.64
N LEU A 325 18.44 -12.25 23.43
CA LEU A 325 19.11 -11.05 22.88
C LEU A 325 18.16 -9.85 22.76
N THR A 326 16.89 -10.09 22.44
CA THR A 326 15.89 -9.03 22.33
C THR A 326 15.72 -8.27 23.62
N PHE A 327 15.53 -8.95 24.75
CA PHE A 327 15.25 -8.27 26.02
C PHE A 327 16.51 -7.77 26.71
N THR A 328 17.67 -8.43 26.50
CA THR A 328 18.91 -8.05 27.18
C THR A 328 19.70 -6.95 26.50
N VAL A 329 19.78 -6.96 25.16
CA VAL A 329 20.69 -6.08 24.42
C VAL A 329 19.99 -5.36 23.27
N VAL A 330 19.44 -6.11 22.32
CA VAL A 330 18.99 -5.56 21.03
C VAL A 330 17.83 -4.59 21.21
N GLY A 331 16.84 -4.97 22.01
CA GLY A 331 15.66 -4.15 22.26
C GLY A 331 15.99 -2.83 22.95
N PRO A 332 16.70 -2.82 24.10
CA PRO A 332 17.13 -1.60 24.76
C PRO A 332 17.97 -0.68 23.86
N VAL A 333 18.98 -1.22 23.16
CA VAL A 333 19.83 -0.44 22.25
C VAL A 333 19.02 0.16 21.10
N MET A 334 18.17 -0.64 20.45
CA MET A 334 17.36 -0.16 19.33
C MET A 334 16.25 0.80 19.77
N ARG A 335 15.76 0.70 21.00
CA ARG A 335 14.86 1.70 21.59
C ARG A 335 15.57 3.04 21.72
N THR A 336 16.77 3.07 22.32
CA THR A 336 17.57 4.30 22.44
C THR A 336 17.88 4.91 21.09
N VAL A 337 18.19 4.10 20.06
CA VAL A 337 18.39 4.57 18.68
C VAL A 337 17.09 5.15 18.11
N GLY A 338 15.95 4.49 18.35
CA GLY A 338 14.64 4.98 17.91
C GLY A 338 14.26 6.31 18.56
N ASP A 339 14.47 6.41 19.88
CA ASP A 339 14.24 7.64 20.63
C ASP A 339 15.13 8.77 20.13
N GLY A 340 16.43 8.50 19.92
CA GLY A 340 17.35 9.47 19.35
C GLY A 340 17.00 9.91 17.93
N LEU A 341 16.46 9.01 17.10
CA LEU A 341 15.96 9.37 15.78
C LEU A 341 14.74 10.29 15.87
N ALA A 342 13.78 9.95 16.73
CA ALA A 342 12.57 10.78 16.94
C ALA A 342 12.92 12.16 17.50
N ASP A 343 13.84 12.23 18.47
CA ASP A 343 14.32 13.48 19.03
C ASP A 343 15.09 14.31 18.00
N GLY A 344 15.93 13.67 17.21
CA GLY A 344 16.67 14.32 16.11
C GLY A 344 15.75 14.91 15.05
N LEU A 345 14.71 14.20 14.66
CA LEU A 345 13.70 14.71 13.71
C LEU A 345 12.86 15.83 14.31
N SER A 346 12.46 15.72 15.58
CA SER A 346 11.73 16.76 16.30
C SER A 346 12.61 18.01 16.46
N TRP A 347 13.89 17.85 16.76
CA TRP A 347 14.86 18.95 16.82
C TRP A 347 15.04 19.62 15.43
N LEU A 348 15.19 18.82 14.37
CA LEU A 348 15.28 19.36 13.01
C LEU A 348 14.04 20.17 12.66
N TYR A 349 12.85 19.62 12.93
CA TYR A 349 11.58 20.31 12.74
C TYR A 349 11.50 21.62 13.54
N SER A 350 11.83 21.61 14.83
CA SER A 350 11.78 22.80 15.69
C SER A 350 12.81 23.85 15.31
N THR A 351 14.00 23.45 14.84
CA THR A 351 15.09 24.34 14.46
C THR A 351 14.87 24.99 13.09
N THR A 352 14.43 24.20 12.09
CA THR A 352 14.19 24.71 10.73
C THR A 352 12.82 25.35 10.57
N GLY A 353 11.89 24.98 11.44
CA GLY A 353 10.53 25.52 11.49
C GLY A 353 9.81 25.45 10.15
N ALA A 354 9.06 26.51 9.86
CA ALA A 354 8.27 26.63 8.65
C ALA A 354 9.13 26.57 7.36
N PHE A 355 10.34 27.11 7.39
CA PHE A 355 11.22 27.09 6.22
C PHE A 355 11.65 25.67 5.85
N GLY A 356 12.04 24.86 6.84
CA GLY A 356 12.39 23.46 6.61
C GLY A 356 11.24 22.64 6.05
N LEU A 357 10.01 22.87 6.55
CA LEU A 357 8.83 22.22 6.00
C LEU A 357 8.52 22.69 4.57
N GLY A 358 8.71 23.96 4.26
CA GLY A 358 8.56 24.48 2.91
C GLY A 358 9.52 23.81 1.92
N VAL A 359 10.79 23.68 2.30
CA VAL A 359 11.80 22.97 1.50
C VAL A 359 11.44 21.48 1.36
N PHE A 360 11.05 20.82 2.43
CA PHE A 360 10.64 19.41 2.39
C PHE A 360 9.41 19.20 1.50
N GLY A 361 8.40 20.08 1.60
CA GLY A 361 7.20 20.04 0.76
C GLY A 361 7.52 20.25 -0.73
N PHE A 362 8.44 21.18 -1.04
CA PHE A 362 8.89 21.40 -2.41
C PHE A 362 9.55 20.14 -3.00
N PHE A 363 10.38 19.45 -2.24
CA PHE A 363 11.06 18.23 -2.70
C PHE A 363 10.26 16.95 -2.50
N TYR A 364 9.09 16.98 -1.87
CA TYR A 364 8.31 15.78 -1.59
C TYR A 364 7.92 15.02 -2.86
N SER A 365 7.40 15.71 -3.89
CA SER A 365 7.02 15.06 -5.16
C SER A 365 8.22 14.42 -5.90
N PRO A 366 9.40 15.04 -6.00
CA PRO A 366 10.64 14.36 -6.42
C PRO A 366 10.97 13.10 -5.61
N ILE A 367 10.81 13.14 -4.28
CA ILE A 367 11.02 11.98 -3.42
C ILE A 367 10.02 10.87 -3.74
N VAL A 368 8.75 11.22 -4.04
CA VAL A 368 7.72 10.26 -4.47
C VAL A 368 8.13 9.54 -5.76
N ILE A 369 8.67 10.26 -6.75
CA ILE A 369 9.13 9.66 -8.02
C ILE A 369 10.20 8.59 -7.78
N THR A 370 11.12 8.82 -6.85
CA THR A 370 12.17 7.84 -6.52
C THR A 370 11.66 6.63 -5.74
N GLY A 371 10.43 6.68 -5.22
CA GLY A 371 9.86 5.65 -4.36
C GLY A 371 10.33 5.69 -2.90
N LEU A 372 11.19 6.64 -2.52
CA LEU A 372 11.73 6.79 -1.16
C LEU A 372 10.66 7.09 -0.12
N HIS A 373 9.57 7.78 -0.53
CA HIS A 373 8.43 8.07 0.35
C HIS A 373 7.78 6.81 0.97
N GLN A 374 8.00 5.63 0.36
CA GLN A 374 7.47 4.36 0.90
C GLN A 374 8.18 3.92 2.20
N SER A 375 9.30 4.52 2.55
CA SER A 375 9.96 4.31 3.85
C SER A 375 9.43 5.24 4.95
N PHE A 376 8.71 6.31 4.59
CA PHE A 376 8.19 7.29 5.57
C PHE A 376 7.23 6.70 6.61
N PRO A 377 6.37 5.71 6.31
CA PRO A 377 5.55 5.08 7.34
C PRO A 377 6.35 4.53 8.52
N ALA A 378 7.58 4.06 8.30
CA ALA A 378 8.45 3.61 9.38
C ALA A 378 8.88 4.76 10.30
N ILE A 379 9.16 5.92 9.72
CA ILE A 379 9.54 7.14 10.45
C ILE A 379 8.31 7.72 11.16
N GLU A 380 7.19 7.80 10.47
CA GLU A 380 5.93 8.33 11.02
C GLU A 380 5.44 7.51 12.20
N THR A 381 5.47 6.18 12.13
CA THR A 381 5.08 5.32 13.24
C THR A 381 5.99 5.54 14.45
N THR A 382 7.27 5.85 14.26
CA THR A 382 8.20 6.18 15.36
C THR A 382 7.84 7.53 15.99
N LEU A 383 7.51 8.56 15.19
CA LEU A 383 7.07 9.86 15.70
C LEU A 383 5.72 9.77 16.41
N LEU A 384 4.78 8.98 15.88
CA LEU A 384 3.44 8.82 16.44
C LEU A 384 3.38 7.87 17.63
N ALA A 385 4.42 7.07 17.87
CA ALA A 385 4.49 6.17 19.01
C ALA A 385 4.50 6.94 20.37
N ASP A 386 5.03 8.16 20.38
CA ASP A 386 5.06 9.01 21.57
C ASP A 386 4.71 10.47 21.19
N VAL A 387 3.44 10.71 20.88
CA VAL A 387 2.92 12.04 20.50
C VAL A 387 3.10 13.06 21.65
N ALA A 388 3.07 12.60 22.89
CA ALA A 388 3.27 13.49 24.05
C ALA A 388 4.67 14.13 24.03
N ARG A 389 5.69 13.39 23.59
CA ARG A 389 7.08 13.84 23.48
C ARG A 389 7.37 14.55 22.15
N THR A 390 6.95 13.95 21.04
CA THR A 390 7.27 14.42 19.68
C THR A 390 6.35 15.52 19.17
N GLY A 391 5.16 15.67 19.76
CA GLY A 391 4.08 16.50 19.26
C GLY A 391 3.31 15.89 18.08
N GLY A 392 3.82 14.83 17.47
CA GLY A 392 3.24 14.15 16.30
C GLY A 392 4.15 14.14 15.07
N SER A 393 3.61 13.78 13.92
CA SER A 393 4.33 13.73 12.63
C SER A 393 4.09 14.97 11.79
N PHE A 394 5.14 15.58 11.28
CA PHE A 394 5.08 16.64 10.28
C PHE A 394 5.07 16.10 8.83
N ILE A 395 5.46 14.84 8.62
CA ILE A 395 5.62 14.23 7.30
C ILE A 395 4.25 14.11 6.61
N PHE A 396 3.27 13.61 7.33
CA PHE A 396 1.91 13.39 6.81
C PHE A 396 1.19 14.69 6.37
N PRO A 397 1.18 15.78 7.15
CA PRO A 397 0.64 17.06 6.68
C PRO A 397 1.33 17.57 5.40
N VAL A 398 2.66 17.49 5.33
CA VAL A 398 3.43 17.90 4.14
C VAL A 398 3.09 17.02 2.94
N ALA A 399 2.99 15.70 3.13
CA ALA A 399 2.56 14.77 2.09
C ALA A 399 1.18 15.14 1.53
N SER A 400 0.24 15.53 2.42
CA SER A 400 -1.10 15.99 2.01
C SER A 400 -1.04 17.24 1.15
N MET A 401 -0.21 18.22 1.52
CA MET A 401 -0.02 19.45 0.71
C MET A 401 0.53 19.11 -0.67
N ALA A 402 1.53 18.24 -0.75
CA ALA A 402 2.16 17.84 -2.00
C ALA A 402 1.21 17.05 -2.92
N ASN A 403 0.48 16.08 -2.37
CA ASN A 403 -0.46 15.27 -3.13
C ASN A 403 -1.59 16.11 -3.73
N VAL A 404 -2.15 17.01 -2.92
CA VAL A 404 -3.22 17.92 -3.33
C VAL A 404 -2.72 18.94 -4.36
N ALA A 405 -1.50 19.46 -4.20
CA ALA A 405 -0.89 20.37 -5.17
C ALA A 405 -0.69 19.72 -6.55
N GLN A 406 -0.20 18.48 -6.60
CA GLN A 406 -0.07 17.72 -7.85
C GLN A 406 -1.43 17.40 -8.47
N GLY A 407 -2.44 17.10 -7.65
CA GLY A 407 -3.81 16.92 -8.11
C GLY A 407 -4.40 18.18 -8.72
N ALA A 408 -4.21 19.33 -8.08
CA ALA A 408 -4.67 20.62 -8.55
C ALA A 408 -3.99 21.03 -9.89
N ALA A 409 -2.68 20.76 -10.03
CA ALA A 409 -1.95 20.98 -11.27
C ALA A 409 -2.53 20.12 -12.41
N ALA A 410 -2.82 18.84 -12.16
CA ALA A 410 -3.44 17.98 -13.17
C ALA A 410 -4.85 18.47 -13.55
N LEU A 411 -5.66 18.93 -12.60
CA LEU A 411 -6.99 19.50 -12.88
C LEU A 411 -6.91 20.81 -13.70
N ALA A 412 -5.84 21.60 -13.56
CA ALA A 412 -5.63 22.76 -14.43
C ALA A 412 -5.39 22.34 -15.88
N ILE A 413 -4.66 21.25 -16.12
CA ILE A 413 -4.47 20.69 -17.48
C ILE A 413 -5.78 20.22 -18.08
N MET A 414 -6.71 19.66 -17.29
CA MET A 414 -8.05 19.32 -17.76
C MET A 414 -8.77 20.49 -18.43
N LEU A 415 -8.59 21.72 -17.93
CA LEU A 415 -9.22 22.90 -18.53
C LEU A 415 -8.46 23.44 -19.75
N LEU A 416 -7.17 23.24 -19.81
CA LEU A 416 -6.31 23.76 -20.87
C LEU A 416 -6.30 22.89 -22.13
N THR A 417 -6.35 21.56 -21.96
CA THR A 417 -6.24 20.63 -23.08
C THR A 417 -7.54 20.53 -23.89
N LYS A 418 -7.40 20.49 -25.21
CA LYS A 418 -8.50 20.20 -26.14
C LYS A 418 -8.66 18.72 -26.44
N ASN A 419 -7.64 17.93 -26.20
CA ASN A 419 -7.64 16.49 -26.42
C ASN A 419 -8.55 15.81 -25.40
N LYS A 420 -9.60 15.13 -25.85
CA LYS A 420 -10.60 14.46 -25.00
C LYS A 420 -9.99 13.39 -24.10
N LYS A 421 -9.01 12.62 -24.62
CA LYS A 421 -8.33 11.56 -23.88
C LYS A 421 -7.48 12.14 -22.74
N GLN A 422 -6.65 13.13 -23.05
CA GLN A 422 -5.83 13.82 -22.05
C GLN A 422 -6.69 14.54 -21.01
N LYS A 423 -7.83 15.12 -21.42
CA LYS A 423 -8.80 15.74 -20.52
C LYS A 423 -9.38 14.74 -19.53
N SER A 424 -9.83 13.57 -20.00
CA SER A 424 -10.35 12.50 -19.17
C SER A 424 -9.29 12.01 -18.18
N LEU A 425 -8.07 11.73 -18.67
CA LEU A 425 -6.95 11.31 -17.84
C LEU A 425 -6.60 12.35 -16.76
N ALA A 426 -6.49 13.63 -17.14
CA ALA A 426 -6.17 14.71 -16.20
C ALA A 426 -7.25 14.88 -15.12
N THR A 427 -8.53 14.68 -15.47
CA THR A 427 -9.65 14.73 -14.52
C THR A 427 -9.56 13.60 -13.50
N THR A 428 -9.51 12.35 -13.97
CA THR A 428 -9.49 11.18 -13.09
C THR A 428 -8.24 11.14 -12.23
N ALA A 429 -7.08 11.45 -12.81
CA ALA A 429 -5.80 11.49 -12.11
C ALA A 429 -5.74 12.63 -11.07
N GLY A 430 -6.27 13.81 -11.42
CA GLY A 430 -6.34 14.94 -10.49
C GLY A 430 -7.22 14.64 -9.28
N VAL A 431 -8.42 14.10 -9.49
CA VAL A 431 -9.31 13.68 -8.39
C VAL A 431 -8.67 12.58 -7.56
N SER A 432 -8.03 11.59 -8.18
CA SER A 432 -7.32 10.53 -7.48
C SER A 432 -6.22 11.08 -6.56
N ALA A 433 -5.45 12.06 -7.04
CA ALA A 433 -4.40 12.70 -6.25
C ALA A 433 -4.96 13.51 -5.06
N MET A 434 -6.11 14.18 -5.23
CA MET A 434 -6.83 14.84 -4.13
C MET A 434 -7.22 13.85 -3.01
N LEU A 435 -7.43 12.57 -3.37
CA LEU A 435 -7.73 11.49 -2.44
C LEU A 435 -6.49 10.72 -1.95
N GLY A 436 -5.28 11.17 -2.35
CA GLY A 436 -3.99 10.64 -1.86
C GLY A 436 -3.30 9.63 -2.80
N ILE A 437 -3.86 9.35 -3.97
CA ILE A 437 -3.25 8.46 -4.98
C ILE A 437 -2.69 9.31 -6.12
N THR A 438 -1.41 9.66 -6.04
CA THR A 438 -0.78 10.68 -6.89
C THR A 438 -0.12 10.14 -8.16
N GLU A 439 0.12 8.84 -8.24
CA GLU A 439 0.86 8.25 -9.35
C GLU A 439 0.24 8.56 -10.72
N PRO A 440 -1.08 8.47 -10.93
CA PRO A 440 -1.68 8.82 -12.21
C PRO A 440 -1.51 10.31 -12.57
N ALA A 441 -1.56 11.21 -11.58
CA ALA A 441 -1.36 12.63 -11.80
C ALA A 441 0.10 12.97 -12.11
N ILE A 442 1.03 12.43 -11.32
CA ILE A 442 2.47 12.69 -11.49
C ILE A 442 2.97 12.10 -12.81
N PHE A 443 2.78 10.79 -13.02
CA PHE A 443 3.37 10.08 -14.17
C PHE A 443 2.52 10.20 -15.44
N GLY A 444 1.18 10.19 -15.30
CA GLY A 444 0.27 10.25 -16.44
C GLY A 444 0.14 11.64 -17.06
N VAL A 445 0.27 12.70 -16.26
CA VAL A 445 0.00 14.07 -16.68
C VAL A 445 1.17 15.02 -16.42
N ASN A 446 1.54 15.21 -15.13
CA ASN A 446 2.39 16.34 -14.73
C ASN A 446 3.84 16.20 -15.20
N LEU A 447 4.45 15.01 -15.12
CA LEU A 447 5.81 14.76 -15.58
C LEU A 447 5.92 14.76 -17.10
N LYS A 448 4.91 14.29 -17.82
CA LYS A 448 4.89 14.32 -19.29
C LYS A 448 4.99 15.75 -19.81
N LEU A 449 4.27 16.67 -19.18
CA LEU A 449 4.25 18.09 -19.54
C LEU A 449 5.32 18.92 -18.81
N LYS A 450 5.98 18.36 -17.80
CA LYS A 450 7.04 18.94 -16.94
C LYS A 450 6.58 20.15 -16.10
N PHE A 451 6.06 21.21 -16.73
CA PHE A 451 5.68 22.45 -16.02
C PHE A 451 4.61 22.26 -14.93
N PRO A 452 3.56 21.40 -15.09
CA PRO A 452 2.58 21.18 -14.03
C PRO A 452 3.22 20.54 -12.79
N PHE A 453 4.19 19.66 -13.02
CA PHE A 453 4.94 19.04 -11.94
C PHE A 453 5.69 20.08 -11.10
N ILE A 454 6.41 21.02 -11.75
CA ILE A 454 7.12 22.10 -11.08
C ILE A 454 6.17 23.06 -10.36
N CYS A 455 5.05 23.41 -10.99
CA CYS A 455 4.00 24.22 -10.35
C CYS A 455 3.44 23.54 -9.09
N GLY A 456 3.22 22.23 -9.15
CA GLY A 456 2.81 21.43 -7.98
C GLY A 456 3.87 21.42 -6.88
N MET A 457 5.16 21.30 -7.22
CA MET A 457 6.25 21.39 -6.24
C MET A 457 6.28 22.75 -5.52
N ILE A 458 6.16 23.85 -6.27
CA ILE A 458 6.13 25.21 -5.72
C ILE A 458 4.91 25.38 -4.79
N ALA A 459 3.74 24.94 -5.22
CA ALA A 459 2.52 25.01 -4.42
C ALA A 459 2.64 24.20 -3.13
N ALA A 460 3.19 22.98 -3.21
CA ALA A 460 3.46 22.14 -2.05
C ALA A 460 4.44 22.81 -1.07
N GLY A 461 5.51 23.42 -1.58
CA GLY A 461 6.47 24.14 -0.74
C GLY A 461 5.86 25.31 0.00
N ILE A 462 5.06 26.16 -0.68
CA ILE A 462 4.39 27.31 -0.07
C ILE A 462 3.36 26.86 0.97
N ALA A 463 2.54 25.87 0.65
CA ALA A 463 1.54 25.35 1.57
C ALA A 463 2.18 24.67 2.78
N SER A 464 3.27 23.93 2.58
CA SER A 464 4.03 23.30 3.67
C SER A 464 4.72 24.34 4.56
N PHE A 465 5.23 25.42 4.00
CA PHE A 465 5.72 26.56 4.77
C PHE A 465 4.61 27.17 5.64
N PHE A 466 3.42 27.36 5.06
CA PHE A 466 2.27 27.90 5.80
C PHE A 466 1.88 26.98 6.97
N ILE A 467 1.68 25.68 6.76
CA ILE A 467 1.33 24.77 7.85
C ILE A 467 2.44 24.67 8.90
N GLY A 468 3.69 24.89 8.51
CA GLY A 468 4.83 24.98 9.42
C GLY A 468 4.75 26.19 10.36
N LEU A 469 4.29 27.34 9.87
CA LEU A 469 4.08 28.53 10.70
C LEU A 469 3.05 28.30 11.83
N PHE A 470 2.05 27.46 11.56
CA PHE A 470 0.97 27.13 12.50
C PHE A 470 1.21 25.81 13.26
N HIS A 471 2.41 25.21 13.14
CA HIS A 471 2.79 23.97 13.83
C HIS A 471 1.76 22.85 13.63
N VAL A 472 1.30 22.67 12.39
CA VAL A 472 0.32 21.62 12.05
C VAL A 472 0.99 20.27 12.03
N LEU A 473 0.64 19.41 12.99
CA LEU A 473 1.15 18.06 13.12
C LEU A 473 0.01 17.03 13.06
N ALA A 474 0.31 15.86 12.51
CA ALA A 474 -0.56 14.71 12.56
C ALA A 474 -0.37 13.97 13.89
N VAL A 475 -1.47 13.55 14.50
CA VAL A 475 -1.49 12.75 15.74
C VAL A 475 -1.90 11.31 15.50
N ALA A 476 -2.26 10.98 14.26
CA ALA A 476 -2.56 9.63 13.81
C ALA A 476 -2.15 9.45 12.34
N MET A 477 -1.95 8.21 11.91
CA MET A 477 -1.79 7.92 10.49
C MET A 477 -3.13 8.00 9.75
N GLY A 478 -3.07 8.43 8.49
CA GLY A 478 -4.26 8.54 7.66
C GLY A 478 -3.92 8.69 6.17
N PRO A 479 -4.90 9.01 5.31
CA PRO A 479 -4.65 9.25 3.89
C PRO A 479 -4.03 10.63 3.70
N ALA A 480 -2.84 10.71 3.12
CA ALA A 480 -2.18 11.99 2.78
C ALA A 480 -2.93 12.71 1.64
N SER A 481 -4.02 13.41 1.97
CA SER A 481 -5.03 13.92 1.04
C SER A 481 -5.87 15.06 1.64
N VAL A 482 -6.87 15.54 0.91
CA VAL A 482 -7.85 16.51 1.44
C VAL A 482 -8.53 15.99 2.69
N ILE A 483 -8.88 14.69 2.72
CA ILE A 483 -9.53 14.08 3.90
C ILE A 483 -8.55 13.78 5.04
N GLY A 484 -7.26 14.07 4.86
CA GLY A 484 -6.23 13.90 5.89
C GLY A 484 -6.43 14.74 7.15
N PHE A 485 -7.30 15.77 7.12
CA PHE A 485 -7.62 16.59 8.29
C PHE A 485 -8.06 15.78 9.51
N ILE A 486 -8.65 14.61 9.30
CA ILE A 486 -9.11 13.72 10.37
C ILE A 486 -7.95 13.13 11.20
N SER A 487 -6.73 13.15 10.68
CA SER A 487 -5.52 12.69 11.39
C SER A 487 -4.75 13.84 12.07
N ILE A 488 -5.23 15.07 11.91
CA ILE A 488 -4.61 16.29 12.48
C ILE A 488 -5.19 16.58 13.86
N ALA A 489 -4.36 17.12 14.76
CA ALA A 489 -4.84 17.60 16.06
C ALA A 489 -6.01 18.59 15.87
N PRO A 490 -7.14 18.48 16.61
CA PRO A 490 -8.36 19.25 16.37
C PRO A 490 -8.12 20.76 16.25
N ARG A 491 -7.27 21.34 17.12
CA ARG A 491 -6.93 22.77 17.09
C ARG A 491 -6.22 23.21 15.80
N SER A 492 -5.53 22.29 15.12
CA SER A 492 -4.75 22.56 13.91
C SER A 492 -5.52 22.27 12.62
N ILE A 493 -6.73 21.68 12.69
CA ILE A 493 -7.55 21.39 11.53
C ILE A 493 -7.84 22.63 10.66
N PRO A 494 -8.25 23.79 11.22
CA PRO A 494 -8.47 24.99 10.40
C PRO A 494 -7.22 25.41 9.61
N SER A 495 -6.05 25.43 10.25
CA SER A 495 -4.78 25.76 9.59
C SER A 495 -4.37 24.74 8.54
N PHE A 496 -4.62 23.44 8.78
CA PHE A 496 -4.43 22.38 7.79
C PHE A 496 -5.32 22.60 6.56
N MET A 497 -6.61 22.88 6.76
CA MET A 497 -7.56 23.13 5.67
C MET A 497 -7.21 24.37 4.86
N ILE A 498 -6.72 25.44 5.51
CA ILE A 498 -6.19 26.61 4.80
C ILE A 498 -4.97 26.21 3.95
N GLY A 499 -4.06 25.40 4.49
CA GLY A 499 -2.93 24.84 3.74
C GLY A 499 -3.37 24.04 2.51
N ILE A 500 -4.40 23.20 2.63
CA ILE A 500 -5.03 22.48 1.51
C ILE A 500 -5.54 23.47 0.45
N VAL A 501 -6.26 24.52 0.86
CA VAL A 501 -6.75 25.56 -0.06
C VAL A 501 -5.59 26.27 -0.76
N ILE A 502 -4.53 26.61 -0.04
CA ILE A 502 -3.30 27.21 -0.61
C ILE A 502 -2.70 26.28 -1.67
N SER A 503 -2.56 24.97 -1.36
CA SER A 503 -2.07 23.96 -2.31
C SER A 503 -2.91 23.92 -3.59
N ILE A 504 -4.24 23.90 -3.45
CA ILE A 504 -5.17 23.87 -4.58
C ILE A 504 -5.04 25.14 -5.40
N VAL A 505 -5.17 26.31 -4.76
CA VAL A 505 -5.22 27.60 -5.46
C VAL A 505 -3.89 27.85 -6.19
N ILE A 506 -2.76 27.71 -5.50
CA ILE A 506 -1.45 27.97 -6.11
C ILE A 506 -1.13 26.91 -7.17
N GLY A 507 -1.32 25.62 -6.89
CA GLY A 507 -1.04 24.54 -7.85
C GLY A 507 -1.90 24.67 -9.11
N PHE A 508 -3.19 24.98 -8.95
CA PHE A 508 -4.10 25.16 -10.07
C PHE A 508 -3.81 26.43 -10.86
N LEU A 509 -3.74 27.59 -10.20
CA LEU A 509 -3.58 28.87 -10.89
C LEU A 509 -2.22 29.01 -11.56
N SER A 510 -1.14 28.62 -10.88
CA SER A 510 0.20 28.66 -11.48
C SER A 510 0.27 27.78 -12.73
N THR A 511 -0.26 26.57 -12.66
CA THR A 511 -0.33 25.66 -13.82
C THR A 511 -1.21 26.21 -14.92
N TYR A 512 -2.39 26.76 -14.59
CA TYR A 512 -3.32 27.30 -15.56
C TYR A 512 -2.74 28.52 -16.30
N PHE A 513 -2.23 29.51 -15.58
CA PHE A 513 -1.70 30.72 -16.22
C PHE A 513 -0.41 30.45 -17.00
N TYR A 514 0.48 29.60 -16.47
CA TYR A 514 1.69 29.21 -17.20
C TYR A 514 1.34 28.43 -18.47
N GLY A 515 0.48 27.42 -18.39
CA GLY A 515 0.06 26.62 -19.52
C GLY A 515 -0.74 27.43 -20.56
N LYS A 516 -1.58 28.40 -20.12
CA LYS A 516 -2.28 29.30 -21.04
C LYS A 516 -1.33 30.21 -21.83
N LYS A 517 -0.23 30.63 -21.20
CA LYS A 517 0.82 31.45 -21.86
C LYS A 517 1.69 30.62 -22.82
N HIS A 518 1.83 29.32 -22.56
CA HIS A 518 2.70 28.40 -23.29
C HIS A 518 1.88 27.22 -23.86
N MET A 519 0.85 27.56 -24.66
CA MET A 519 -0.04 26.54 -25.28
C MET A 519 0.71 25.58 -26.22
N GLU A 520 1.83 26.00 -26.77
CA GLU A 520 2.75 25.17 -27.55
C GLU A 520 3.25 23.94 -26.80
N LEU A 521 3.48 24.04 -25.48
CA LEU A 521 3.91 22.91 -24.65
C LEU A 521 2.83 21.82 -24.48
N LEU A 522 1.56 22.20 -24.68
CA LEU A 522 0.44 21.25 -24.69
C LEU A 522 0.33 20.55 -26.04
N ALA A 523 0.68 21.26 -27.13
CA ALA A 523 0.68 20.72 -28.49
C ALA A 523 1.89 19.82 -28.76
N ASP A 524 3.08 20.13 -28.19
CA ASP A 524 4.29 19.29 -28.30
C ASP A 524 4.13 17.93 -27.57
N GLY A 525 3.30 17.88 -26.54
CA GLY A 525 2.88 16.61 -25.93
C GLY A 525 1.99 15.77 -26.88
N GLU A 526 1.38 16.40 -27.88
CA GLU A 526 0.59 15.76 -28.94
C GLU A 526 1.43 15.37 -30.17
N SER A 527 2.45 16.18 -30.55
CA SER A 527 3.21 15.99 -31.80
C SER A 527 4.31 14.94 -31.71
N LYS A 528 4.93 14.72 -30.55
CA LYS A 528 5.87 13.61 -30.36
C LYS A 528 5.22 12.22 -30.44
N GLY A 529 3.88 12.17 -30.36
CA GLY A 529 3.08 10.96 -30.62
C GLY A 529 2.69 10.77 -32.09
N THR A 530 2.74 11.82 -32.96
CA THR A 530 2.16 11.76 -34.31
C THR A 530 3.21 11.61 -35.42
N GLU A 531 4.43 12.13 -35.27
CA GLU A 531 5.47 12.06 -36.32
C GLU A 531 6.13 10.69 -36.48
N ALA A 532 6.00 9.79 -35.49
CA ALA A 532 6.45 8.40 -35.61
C ALA A 532 5.47 7.49 -36.37
N ALA A 533 4.27 7.99 -36.72
CA ALA A 533 3.18 7.18 -37.27
C ALA A 533 3.14 7.07 -38.80
N GLU A 534 3.84 7.92 -39.54
CA GLU A 534 3.73 7.95 -41.01
C GLU A 534 4.79 7.12 -41.76
N SER A 535 5.77 6.54 -41.12
CA SER A 535 6.87 5.88 -41.83
C SER A 535 6.84 4.35 -41.90
N ILE A 536 5.85 3.65 -41.34
CA ILE A 536 5.77 2.18 -41.43
C ILE A 536 4.36 1.71 -41.83
N SER A 537 3.98 1.99 -43.08
CA SER A 537 2.87 1.31 -43.75
C SER A 537 3.41 0.59 -44.96
N SER A 538 4.01 -0.56 -44.79
CA SER A 538 4.11 -1.62 -45.86
C SER A 538 4.91 -2.84 -45.37
N ALA A 539 4.23 -3.86 -44.87
CA ALA A 539 4.73 -5.24 -44.89
C ALA A 539 3.56 -6.24 -44.88
N PRO A 540 3.66 -7.39 -45.55
CA PRO A 540 2.51 -8.16 -46.01
C PRO A 540 1.96 -9.10 -44.93
N LYS A 541 0.62 -9.27 -44.98
CA LYS A 541 -0.14 -10.24 -44.16
C LYS A 541 0.23 -11.67 -44.55
N THR A 542 0.79 -12.39 -43.60
CA THR A 542 0.87 -13.87 -43.65
C THR A 542 -0.16 -14.49 -42.73
N THR A 543 -1.17 -15.10 -43.31
CA THR A 543 -2.16 -15.95 -42.65
C THR A 543 -1.52 -17.30 -42.28
N ARG A 544 -1.29 -17.58 -40.99
CA ARG A 544 -1.02 -18.92 -40.48
C ARG A 544 -2.32 -19.64 -40.15
N LYS A 545 -2.48 -20.86 -40.63
CA LYS A 545 -3.56 -21.76 -40.23
C LYS A 545 -3.30 -22.31 -38.82
N PRO A 546 -4.35 -22.64 -38.03
CA PRO A 546 -4.18 -23.26 -36.72
C PRO A 546 -3.46 -24.60 -36.88
N GLN A 547 -2.43 -24.86 -36.08
CA GLN A 547 -1.78 -26.15 -35.94
C GLN A 547 -2.28 -26.82 -34.66
N ASP A 548 -2.60 -28.12 -34.77
CA ASP A 548 -2.94 -28.93 -33.61
C ASP A 548 -1.72 -29.09 -32.71
N GLU A 549 -1.82 -28.68 -31.45
CA GLU A 549 -0.79 -28.93 -30.45
C GLU A 549 -0.98 -30.30 -29.81
N ILE A 550 0.09 -31.10 -29.78
CA ILE A 550 0.12 -32.37 -29.09
C ILE A 550 0.52 -32.13 -27.62
N LEU A 551 -0.45 -32.26 -26.72
CA LEU A 551 -0.20 -32.24 -25.28
C LEU A 551 0.20 -33.65 -24.81
N ALA A 552 1.42 -33.76 -24.25
CA ALA A 552 1.87 -35.00 -23.62
C ALA A 552 1.33 -35.07 -22.18
N ALA A 553 0.57 -36.11 -21.85
CA ALA A 553 0.13 -36.33 -20.48
C ALA A 553 1.31 -36.86 -19.64
N SER A 554 1.44 -36.33 -18.41
CA SER A 554 2.48 -36.74 -17.45
C SER A 554 2.28 -38.16 -16.87
N VAL A 555 1.15 -38.78 -17.17
CA VAL A 555 0.79 -40.14 -16.72
C VAL A 555 0.15 -40.91 -17.88
N SER A 556 0.58 -42.16 -18.12
CA SER A 556 -0.06 -43.05 -19.08
C SER A 556 -1.43 -43.48 -18.60
N GLY A 557 -2.47 -43.32 -19.45
CA GLY A 557 -3.82 -43.67 -19.08
C GLY A 557 -4.89 -43.21 -20.06
N LYS A 558 -6.15 -43.58 -19.79
CA LYS A 558 -7.27 -43.26 -20.65
C LYS A 558 -7.84 -41.86 -20.36
N ILE A 559 -7.89 -41.01 -21.38
CA ILE A 559 -8.46 -39.66 -21.29
C ILE A 559 -9.99 -39.75 -21.19
N LEU A 560 -10.56 -39.04 -20.20
CA LEU A 560 -11.99 -38.93 -19.95
C LEU A 560 -12.39 -37.47 -19.89
N PRO A 561 -13.56 -37.07 -20.45
CA PRO A 561 -14.13 -35.72 -20.17
C PRO A 561 -14.46 -35.58 -18.69
N LEU A 562 -14.30 -34.37 -18.12
CA LEU A 562 -14.61 -34.11 -16.71
C LEU A 562 -16.04 -34.50 -16.34
N THR A 563 -16.99 -34.34 -17.25
CA THR A 563 -18.41 -34.74 -17.06
C THR A 563 -18.62 -36.22 -16.76
N LYS A 564 -17.62 -37.10 -17.04
CA LYS A 564 -17.66 -38.54 -16.75
C LYS A 564 -16.92 -38.94 -15.47
N VAL A 565 -16.38 -37.98 -14.73
CA VAL A 565 -15.74 -38.21 -13.42
C VAL A 565 -16.80 -38.38 -12.36
N LYS A 566 -16.66 -39.37 -11.48
CA LYS A 566 -17.64 -39.66 -10.40
C LYS A 566 -17.57 -38.68 -9.21
N ASP A 567 -17.12 -37.47 -9.41
CA ASP A 567 -17.05 -36.43 -8.39
C ASP A 567 -17.96 -35.27 -8.79
N PRO A 568 -18.91 -34.85 -7.93
CA PRO A 568 -19.88 -33.79 -8.26
C PRO A 568 -19.23 -32.41 -8.53
N VAL A 569 -18.08 -32.11 -7.91
CA VAL A 569 -17.39 -30.82 -8.09
C VAL A 569 -16.74 -30.74 -9.47
N PHE A 570 -16.19 -31.86 -9.95
CA PHE A 570 -15.52 -31.90 -11.26
C PHE A 570 -16.51 -32.22 -12.40
N SER A 571 -17.49 -33.07 -12.18
CA SER A 571 -18.46 -33.46 -13.23
C SER A 571 -19.44 -32.35 -13.61
N THR A 572 -19.64 -31.35 -12.74
CA THR A 572 -20.46 -30.17 -13.02
C THR A 572 -19.69 -29.02 -13.68
N GLU A 573 -18.39 -29.20 -13.93
CA GLU A 573 -17.50 -28.17 -14.47
C GLU A 573 -17.48 -26.85 -13.67
N MET A 574 -17.86 -26.88 -12.39
CA MET A 574 -17.87 -25.68 -11.50
C MET A 574 -16.49 -25.08 -11.29
N MET A 575 -15.43 -25.86 -11.50
CA MET A 575 -14.02 -25.43 -11.40
C MET A 575 -13.37 -25.15 -12.76
N GLY A 576 -14.17 -25.10 -13.86
CA GLY A 576 -13.70 -24.87 -15.22
C GLY A 576 -13.71 -26.15 -16.09
N ARG A 577 -13.50 -25.97 -17.41
CA ARG A 577 -13.42 -27.08 -18.36
C ARG A 577 -12.06 -27.76 -18.30
N GLY A 578 -12.03 -29.07 -18.40
CA GLY A 578 -10.79 -29.82 -18.37
C GLY A 578 -10.95 -31.27 -18.84
N ILE A 579 -9.87 -32.02 -18.79
CA ILE A 579 -9.83 -33.44 -19.07
C ILE A 579 -9.30 -34.20 -17.85
N ALA A 580 -9.80 -35.42 -17.61
CA ALA A 580 -9.28 -36.32 -16.59
C ALA A 580 -8.53 -37.45 -17.26
N VAL A 581 -7.44 -37.92 -16.64
CA VAL A 581 -6.72 -39.11 -17.07
C VAL A 581 -6.95 -40.22 -16.06
N LYS A 582 -7.49 -41.35 -16.50
CA LYS A 582 -7.57 -42.58 -15.69
C LYS A 582 -6.30 -43.38 -15.95
N PRO A 583 -5.36 -43.48 -14.98
CA PRO A 583 -4.13 -44.24 -15.16
C PRO A 583 -4.40 -45.72 -15.34
N ASP A 584 -3.50 -46.40 -16.02
CA ASP A 584 -3.58 -47.86 -16.21
C ASP A 584 -3.32 -48.62 -14.90
N ASP A 585 -2.50 -48.02 -13.98
CA ASP A 585 -2.14 -48.55 -12.67
C ASP A 585 -2.51 -47.58 -11.53
N GLY A 586 -3.78 -47.60 -11.09
CA GLY A 586 -4.28 -46.80 -10.00
C GLY A 586 -4.96 -45.48 -10.44
N VAL A 587 -5.60 -44.78 -9.50
CA VAL A 587 -6.29 -43.51 -9.78
C VAL A 587 -5.42 -42.34 -9.28
N VAL A 588 -4.82 -41.60 -10.20
CA VAL A 588 -4.18 -40.31 -9.89
C VAL A 588 -5.06 -39.20 -10.45
N MET A 589 -5.55 -38.33 -9.60
CA MET A 589 -6.21 -37.08 -10.02
C MET A 589 -5.14 -36.01 -10.22
N LEU A 590 -4.82 -35.69 -11.45
CA LEU A 590 -4.01 -34.53 -11.80
C LEU A 590 -4.94 -33.33 -11.96
N GLN A 591 -4.84 -32.41 -11.02
CA GLN A 591 -5.47 -31.09 -11.10
C GLN A 591 -4.59 -30.21 -11.99
N GLN A 592 -4.77 -30.29 -13.30
CA GLN A 592 -4.26 -29.27 -14.22
C GLN A 592 -5.47 -28.52 -14.76
N MET A 593 -5.71 -27.33 -14.22
CA MET A 593 -6.63 -26.38 -14.83
C MET A 593 -6.00 -25.89 -16.12
N VAL A 594 -6.59 -26.27 -17.25
CA VAL A 594 -6.35 -25.60 -18.53
C VAL A 594 -7.49 -24.59 -18.66
N TYR A 595 -7.17 -23.32 -18.52
CA TYR A 595 -8.09 -22.22 -18.78
C TYR A 595 -8.13 -21.91 -20.27
#